data_ba35612cb55ff07752c3f87d39f9a87a
#
_entry.id   ba35612cb55ff07752c3f87d39f9a87a
#
_cell.length_a   1.000
_cell.length_b   1.000
_cell.length_c   1.000
_cell.angle_alpha   90.00
_cell.angle_beta   90.00
_cell.angle_gamma   90.00
#
_symmetry.space_group_name_H-M   'P 1'
#
loop_
_entity.id
_entity.type
_entity.pdbx_description
1 polymer ?
#
loop_
_entity_poly.entity_id
_entity_poly.type
_entity_poly.pdbx_seq_one_letter_code
_entity_poly.pdbx_strand_id
1 'polypeptide(L)'
;MSGDFDLPSPYVHRVAAADFDVDAYGHVNNSVYLRWLDEAAWAHSSALGVTPQHCVGVRRGMVVWRSQLHYLAPAFAGDALEVGTWLVFSDGRLRVDRRFQLRRAGDRRTLLRALIHYVCADLDSGRPKRMPADYAARYAPLAEVVNALADDRNRGFAPGVEPREPRAISRGATARDDAGDPR
;
A
#
# COMPACT_ATOMS: atom_id res chain seq x y z
N MET A 1 -3.28 21.31 -4.68
CA MET A 1 -4.10 20.23 -5.27
C MET A 1 -3.20 19.01 -5.42
N SER A 2 -3.39 17.98 -4.61
CA SER A 2 -2.58 16.73 -4.69
C SER A 2 -3.15 15.81 -5.79
N GLY A 3 -3.12 16.28 -7.02
CA GLY A 3 -3.96 15.86 -8.14
C GLY A 3 -3.85 14.44 -8.68
N ASP A 4 -3.13 13.50 -8.06
CA ASP A 4 -2.88 12.21 -8.70
C ASP A 4 -2.88 11.01 -7.74
N PHE A 5 -3.30 11.18 -6.52
CA PHE A 5 -3.61 10.06 -5.63
C PHE A 5 -5.11 9.73 -5.71
N ASP A 6 -5.44 8.44 -5.55
CA ASP A 6 -6.81 7.92 -5.67
C ASP A 6 -7.79 8.53 -4.64
N LEU A 7 -7.28 8.94 -3.46
CA LEU A 7 -8.07 9.52 -2.38
C LEU A 7 -7.44 10.83 -1.91
N PRO A 8 -8.24 11.74 -1.32
CA PRO A 8 -7.74 13.00 -0.78
C PRO A 8 -6.83 12.79 0.43
N SER A 9 -6.00 13.80 0.73
CA SER A 9 -5.18 13.90 1.94
C SER A 9 -4.36 12.64 2.29
N PRO A 10 -3.55 12.12 1.36
CA PRO A 10 -2.66 11.00 1.66
C PRO A 10 -1.59 11.40 2.67
N TYR A 11 -1.25 10.51 3.60
CA TYR A 11 0.08 10.56 4.17
C TYR A 11 1.06 10.01 3.13
N VAL A 12 2.08 10.79 2.76
CA VAL A 12 3.03 10.40 1.71
C VAL A 12 4.38 10.06 2.32
N HIS A 13 4.82 8.83 2.09
CA HIS A 13 6.16 8.35 2.40
C HIS A 13 6.97 8.22 1.12
N ARG A 14 8.21 8.75 1.09
CA ARG A 14 9.09 8.71 -0.09
C ARG A 14 10.12 7.62 0.09
N VAL A 15 10.32 6.83 -0.96
CA VAL A 15 11.32 5.78 -1.04
C VAL A 15 12.05 5.84 -2.39
N ALA A 16 13.23 5.23 -2.46
CA ALA A 16 13.97 5.05 -3.70
C ALA A 16 14.30 3.57 -3.87
N ALA A 17 14.11 3.08 -5.09
CA ALA A 17 14.49 1.70 -5.43
C ALA A 17 16.02 1.63 -5.60
N ALA A 18 16.67 0.78 -4.81
CA ALA A 18 18.10 0.54 -4.88
C ALA A 18 18.42 -0.67 -5.78
N ASP A 19 19.67 -0.79 -6.23
CA ASP A 19 20.11 -1.90 -7.08
C ASP A 19 19.87 -3.26 -6.42
N PHE A 20 20.05 -3.38 -5.10
CA PHE A 20 19.82 -4.62 -4.36
C PHE A 20 18.34 -4.99 -4.20
N ASP A 21 17.41 -4.10 -4.55
CA ASP A 21 15.97 -4.37 -4.56
C ASP A 21 15.53 -5.09 -5.83
N VAL A 22 16.38 -5.13 -6.86
CA VAL A 22 16.07 -5.67 -8.19
C VAL A 22 16.35 -7.18 -8.24
N ASP A 23 15.43 -7.92 -8.83
CA ASP A 23 15.55 -9.36 -9.04
C ASP A 23 16.19 -9.72 -10.39
N ALA A 24 16.30 -11.03 -10.68
CA ALA A 24 16.89 -11.54 -11.91
C ALA A 24 16.14 -11.13 -13.20
N TYR A 25 14.91 -10.62 -13.09
CA TYR A 25 14.14 -10.10 -14.23
C TYR A 25 14.41 -8.61 -14.52
N GLY A 26 15.28 -7.98 -13.74
CA GLY A 26 15.58 -6.55 -13.87
C GLY A 26 14.52 -5.60 -13.31
N HIS A 27 13.58 -6.13 -12.52
CA HIS A 27 12.54 -5.36 -11.86
C HIS A 27 12.71 -5.43 -10.34
N VAL A 28 12.18 -4.42 -9.63
CA VAL A 28 12.11 -4.49 -8.18
C VAL A 28 11.31 -5.71 -7.76
N ASN A 29 11.90 -6.52 -6.85
CA ASN A 29 11.29 -7.73 -6.34
C ASN A 29 9.95 -7.43 -5.64
N ASN A 30 8.95 -8.28 -5.86
CA ASN A 30 7.59 -8.08 -5.32
C ASN A 30 7.56 -7.94 -3.79
N SER A 31 8.47 -8.58 -3.07
CA SER A 31 8.56 -8.47 -1.59
C SER A 31 8.98 -7.08 -1.11
N VAL A 32 9.74 -6.35 -1.92
CA VAL A 32 10.21 -4.99 -1.61
C VAL A 32 9.05 -4.01 -1.54
N TYR A 33 8.07 -4.15 -2.42
CA TYR A 33 6.86 -3.32 -2.37
C TYR A 33 6.17 -3.43 -1.01
N LEU A 34 6.01 -4.66 -0.48
CA LEU A 34 5.38 -4.86 0.83
C LEU A 34 6.19 -4.20 1.96
N ARG A 35 7.52 -4.26 1.90
CA ARG A 35 8.39 -3.54 2.83
C ARG A 35 8.12 -2.03 2.81
N TRP A 36 8.05 -1.41 1.62
CA TRP A 36 7.76 0.02 1.50
C TRP A 36 6.36 0.40 2.01
N LEU A 37 5.35 -0.48 1.82
CA LEU A 37 4.03 -0.26 2.39
C LEU A 37 4.07 -0.31 3.93
N ASP A 38 4.84 -1.23 4.52
CA ASP A 38 5.01 -1.34 5.97
C ASP A 38 5.74 -0.11 6.55
N GLU A 39 6.82 0.33 5.90
CA GLU A 39 7.52 1.57 6.26
C GLU A 39 6.58 2.78 6.24
N ALA A 40 5.76 2.92 5.21
CA ALA A 40 4.77 4.00 5.10
C ALA A 40 3.67 3.90 6.18
N ALA A 41 3.23 2.68 6.50
CA ALA A 41 2.25 2.44 7.57
C ALA A 41 2.79 2.86 8.93
N TRP A 42 4.04 2.50 9.25
CA TRP A 42 4.70 2.89 10.49
C TRP A 42 4.99 4.38 10.56
N ALA A 43 5.45 5.00 9.48
CA ALA A 43 5.66 6.43 9.40
C ALA A 43 4.37 7.21 9.67
N HIS A 44 3.25 6.81 9.03
CA HIS A 44 1.95 7.42 9.26
C HIS A 44 1.45 7.18 10.69
N SER A 45 1.55 5.95 11.22
CA SER A 45 1.15 5.66 12.61
C SER A 45 1.94 6.49 13.61
N SER A 46 3.24 6.66 13.38
CA SER A 46 4.11 7.49 14.21
C SER A 46 3.71 8.97 14.16
N ALA A 47 3.35 9.48 12.97
CA ALA A 47 2.83 10.85 12.80
C ALA A 47 1.49 11.06 13.54
N LEU A 48 0.69 10.00 13.69
CA LEU A 48 -0.52 9.99 14.52
C LEU A 48 -0.22 9.80 16.01
N GLY A 49 1.06 9.65 16.40
CA GLY A 49 1.49 9.45 17.81
C GLY A 49 1.42 7.98 18.26
N VAL A 50 1.20 7.03 17.35
CA VAL A 50 1.27 5.59 17.66
C VAL A 50 2.64 5.08 17.19
N THR A 51 3.66 5.34 18.01
CA THR A 51 5.03 4.92 17.73
C THR A 51 5.29 3.48 18.16
N PRO A 52 6.36 2.81 17.67
CA PRO A 52 6.77 1.49 18.16
C PRO A 52 6.97 1.46 19.69
N GLN A 53 7.58 2.50 20.26
CA GLN A 53 7.80 2.62 21.70
C GLN A 53 6.47 2.71 22.46
N HIS A 54 5.51 3.47 21.92
CA HIS A 54 4.18 3.55 22.51
C HIS A 54 3.48 2.18 22.48
N CYS A 55 3.54 1.46 21.36
CA CYS A 55 2.97 0.12 21.20
C CYS A 55 3.56 -0.87 22.22
N VAL A 56 4.88 -0.86 22.40
CA VAL A 56 5.57 -1.68 23.40
C VAL A 56 5.13 -1.30 24.81
N GLY A 57 5.06 0.00 25.12
CA GLY A 57 4.67 0.49 26.45
C GLY A 57 3.26 0.06 26.87
N VAL A 58 2.29 0.09 25.94
CA VAL A 58 0.91 -0.32 26.21
C VAL A 58 0.64 -1.80 25.94
N ARG A 59 1.67 -2.54 25.48
CA ARG A 59 1.59 -3.96 25.12
C ARG A 59 0.50 -4.25 24.09
N ARG A 60 0.35 -3.34 23.09
CA ARG A 60 -0.63 -3.44 21.99
C ARG A 60 0.03 -3.07 20.68
N GLY A 61 -0.25 -3.86 19.63
CA GLY A 61 0.20 -3.59 18.28
C GLY A 61 -0.89 -3.86 17.25
N MET A 62 -0.86 -3.12 16.16
CA MET A 62 -1.69 -3.41 14.98
C MET A 62 -0.94 -4.42 14.12
N VAL A 63 -1.41 -5.66 14.06
CA VAL A 63 -0.80 -6.74 13.28
C VAL A 63 -1.57 -6.99 12.01
N VAL A 64 -0.86 -7.26 10.92
CA VAL A 64 -1.47 -7.60 9.63
C VAL A 64 -2.11 -8.99 9.73
N TRP A 65 -3.36 -9.11 9.31
CA TRP A 65 -4.03 -10.40 9.19
C TRP A 65 -4.41 -10.76 7.75
N ARG A 66 -4.52 -9.74 6.86
CA ARG A 66 -4.79 -9.93 5.43
C ARG A 66 -4.21 -8.79 4.62
N SER A 67 -3.60 -9.10 3.47
CA SER A 67 -3.11 -8.14 2.50
C SER A 67 -3.64 -8.47 1.11
N GLN A 68 -4.08 -7.45 0.38
CA GLN A 68 -4.46 -7.53 -1.04
C GLN A 68 -3.58 -6.53 -1.79
N LEU A 69 -2.76 -7.01 -2.72
CA LEU A 69 -1.84 -6.20 -3.52
C LEU A 69 -2.13 -6.40 -5.00
N HIS A 70 -2.24 -5.30 -5.73
CA HIS A 70 -2.39 -5.28 -7.18
C HIS A 70 -1.18 -4.60 -7.79
N TYR A 71 -0.30 -5.38 -8.39
CA TYR A 71 0.86 -4.92 -9.14
C TYR A 71 0.42 -4.48 -10.52
N LEU A 72 0.57 -3.20 -10.86
CA LEU A 72 0.06 -2.58 -12.09
C LEU A 72 1.17 -2.30 -13.10
N ALA A 73 2.38 -2.00 -12.59
CA ALA A 73 3.57 -1.75 -13.40
C ALA A 73 4.84 -1.98 -12.57
N PRO A 74 5.96 -2.34 -13.20
CA PRO A 74 7.22 -2.53 -12.49
C PRO A 74 7.85 -1.21 -12.06
N ALA A 75 8.59 -1.26 -10.94
CA ALA A 75 9.60 -0.30 -10.57
C ALA A 75 10.99 -0.82 -10.95
N PHE A 76 11.92 0.10 -11.19
CA PHE A 76 13.29 -0.18 -11.58
C PHE A 76 14.28 0.46 -10.61
N ALA A 77 15.52 0.00 -10.60
CA ALA A 77 16.59 0.64 -9.85
C ALA A 77 16.67 2.13 -10.19
N GLY A 78 16.87 2.96 -9.17
CA GLY A 78 16.94 4.42 -9.32
C GLY A 78 15.57 5.13 -9.39
N ASP A 79 14.45 4.41 -9.46
CA ASP A 79 13.12 5.03 -9.40
C ASP A 79 12.93 5.75 -8.05
N ALA A 80 12.58 7.04 -8.11
CA ALA A 80 12.06 7.78 -6.97
C ALA A 80 10.56 7.52 -6.87
N LEU A 81 10.09 7.06 -5.71
CA LEU A 81 8.75 6.57 -5.51
C LEU A 81 8.05 7.28 -4.35
N GLU A 82 6.72 7.38 -4.43
CA GLU A 82 5.86 7.92 -3.40
C GLU A 82 4.80 6.89 -3.00
N VAL A 83 4.75 6.56 -1.72
CA VAL A 83 3.72 5.71 -1.13
C VAL A 83 2.70 6.60 -0.45
N GLY A 84 1.54 6.80 -1.07
CA GLY A 84 0.38 7.41 -0.42
C GLY A 84 -0.35 6.37 0.42
N THR A 85 -0.74 6.71 1.64
CA THR A 85 -1.50 5.81 2.52
C THR A 85 -2.62 6.53 3.27
N TRP A 86 -3.72 5.81 3.49
CA TRP A 86 -4.93 6.29 4.17
C TRP A 86 -5.49 5.24 5.11
N LEU A 87 -6.00 5.69 6.26
CA LEU A 87 -6.93 4.91 7.04
C LEU A 87 -8.29 4.97 6.34
N VAL A 88 -8.87 3.83 6.00
CA VAL A 88 -10.12 3.76 5.24
C VAL A 88 -11.27 3.13 6.02
N PHE A 89 -10.94 2.44 7.11
CA PHE A 89 -11.89 1.85 8.03
C PHE A 89 -11.28 1.71 9.43
N SER A 90 -12.09 1.91 10.45
CA SER A 90 -11.81 1.55 11.84
C SER A 90 -13.13 1.23 12.53
N ASP A 91 -13.20 0.10 13.25
CA ASP A 91 -14.35 -0.21 14.10
C ASP A 91 -14.23 0.42 15.50
N GLY A 92 -13.16 1.22 15.72
CA GLY A 92 -12.84 1.83 17.01
C GLY A 92 -12.57 0.83 18.14
N ARG A 93 -12.46 -0.44 17.82
CA ARG A 93 -12.37 -1.51 18.82
C ARG A 93 -11.24 -2.49 18.60
N LEU A 94 -11.14 -3.05 17.40
CA LEU A 94 -10.22 -4.14 17.09
C LEU A 94 -9.57 -4.02 15.73
N ARG A 95 -10.27 -3.52 14.72
CA ARG A 95 -9.89 -3.56 13.30
C ARG A 95 -9.62 -2.19 12.73
N VAL A 96 -8.61 -2.13 11.87
CA VAL A 96 -8.29 -0.98 11.04
C VAL A 96 -7.93 -1.47 9.65
N ASP A 97 -8.46 -0.82 8.62
CA ASP A 97 -8.07 -1.06 7.24
C ASP A 97 -7.32 0.16 6.69
N ARG A 98 -6.28 -0.11 5.93
CA ARG A 98 -5.43 0.90 5.34
C ARG A 98 -5.29 0.65 3.84
N ARG A 99 -5.53 1.69 3.03
CA ARG A 99 -5.24 1.69 1.59
C ARG A 99 -3.88 2.28 1.33
N PHE A 100 -3.28 1.81 0.23
CA PHE A 100 -2.01 2.31 -0.28
C PHE A 100 -2.08 2.48 -1.79
N GLN A 101 -1.37 3.49 -2.26
CA GLN A 101 -1.05 3.69 -3.65
C GLN A 101 0.43 4.02 -3.75
N LEU A 102 1.20 3.17 -4.42
CA LEU A 102 2.58 3.45 -4.76
C LEU A 102 2.64 3.96 -6.19
N ARG A 103 3.31 5.09 -6.38
CA ARG A 103 3.49 5.70 -7.69
C ARG A 103 4.94 6.15 -7.92
N ARG A 104 5.35 6.24 -9.17
CA ARG A 104 6.64 6.86 -9.53
C ARG A 104 6.51 8.38 -9.44
N ALA A 105 7.50 9.04 -8.83
CA ALA A 105 7.45 10.49 -8.60
C ALA A 105 7.55 11.30 -9.90
N GLY A 106 8.32 10.82 -10.89
CA GLY A 106 8.60 11.55 -12.12
C GLY A 106 7.40 11.65 -13.08
N ASP A 107 6.75 10.52 -13.38
CA ASP A 107 5.63 10.45 -14.32
C ASP A 107 4.27 10.26 -13.63
N ARG A 108 4.25 10.16 -12.30
CA ARG A 108 3.08 9.94 -11.46
C ARG A 108 2.31 8.65 -11.75
N ARG A 109 2.93 7.73 -12.49
CA ARG A 109 2.32 6.44 -12.82
C ARG A 109 2.14 5.60 -11.56
N THR A 110 0.92 5.13 -11.35
CA THR A 110 0.62 4.18 -10.29
C THR A 110 1.22 2.81 -10.62
N LEU A 111 2.06 2.29 -9.73
CA LEU A 111 2.74 1.01 -9.88
C LEU A 111 2.06 -0.10 -9.07
N LEU A 112 1.47 0.26 -7.92
CA LEU A 112 0.79 -0.69 -7.05
C LEU A 112 -0.36 -0.01 -6.31
N ARG A 113 -1.44 -0.76 -6.09
CA ARG A 113 -2.49 -0.46 -5.10
C ARG A 113 -2.59 -1.60 -4.10
N ALA A 114 -2.84 -1.27 -2.85
CA ALA A 114 -3.05 -2.29 -1.83
C ALA A 114 -4.13 -1.90 -0.82
N LEU A 115 -4.75 -2.94 -0.25
CA LEU A 115 -5.59 -2.85 0.93
C LEU A 115 -5.04 -3.84 1.96
N ILE A 116 -4.68 -3.33 3.13
CA ILE A 116 -4.16 -4.13 4.23
C ILE A 116 -5.09 -3.99 5.43
N HIS A 117 -5.49 -5.14 5.96
CA HIS A 117 -6.36 -5.28 7.12
C HIS A 117 -5.51 -5.58 8.35
N TYR A 118 -5.72 -4.79 9.40
CA TYR A 118 -5.00 -4.91 10.67
C TYR A 118 -5.95 -5.29 11.79
N VAL A 119 -5.43 -6.04 12.74
CA VAL A 119 -6.11 -6.39 13.99
C VAL A 119 -5.23 -5.97 15.15
N CYS A 120 -5.81 -5.33 16.16
CA CYS A 120 -5.10 -5.03 17.40
C CYS A 120 -4.86 -6.31 18.18
N ALA A 121 -3.62 -6.56 18.53
CA ALA A 121 -3.19 -7.72 19.30
C ALA A 121 -2.46 -7.32 20.56
N ASP A 122 -2.55 -8.20 21.54
CA ASP A 122 -1.71 -8.18 22.74
C ASP A 122 -0.31 -8.69 22.37
N LEU A 123 0.72 -7.92 22.65
CA LEU A 123 2.08 -8.23 22.24
C LEU A 123 2.73 -9.38 23.03
N ASP A 124 2.15 -9.77 24.17
CA ASP A 124 2.66 -10.88 24.97
C ASP A 124 2.09 -12.22 24.49
N SER A 125 0.78 -12.24 24.26
CA SER A 125 0.06 -13.47 23.92
C SER A 125 -0.18 -13.67 22.42
N GLY A 126 0.04 -12.62 21.58
CA GLY A 126 -0.29 -12.60 20.16
C GLY A 126 -1.80 -12.65 19.87
N ARG A 127 -2.65 -12.68 20.89
CA ARG A 127 -4.11 -12.81 20.73
C ARG A 127 -4.77 -11.47 20.39
N PRO A 128 -5.84 -11.45 19.58
CA PRO A 128 -6.62 -10.24 19.36
C PRO A 128 -7.08 -9.64 20.68
N LYS A 129 -6.89 -8.33 20.83
CA LYS A 129 -7.25 -7.60 22.03
C LYS A 129 -7.67 -6.17 21.69
N ARG A 130 -8.69 -5.67 22.35
CA ARG A 130 -9.26 -4.33 22.12
C ARG A 130 -8.17 -3.25 22.11
N MET A 131 -8.28 -2.34 21.14
CA MET A 131 -7.45 -1.15 21.06
C MET A 131 -7.56 -0.32 22.35
N PRO A 132 -6.46 0.28 22.82
CA PRO A 132 -6.51 1.38 23.78
C PRO A 132 -7.40 2.52 23.26
N ALA A 133 -7.99 3.30 24.14
CA ALA A 133 -8.90 4.38 23.74
C ALA A 133 -8.24 5.42 22.83
N ASP A 134 -6.96 5.72 23.06
CA ASP A 134 -6.17 6.66 22.25
C ASP A 134 -5.90 6.10 20.83
N TYR A 135 -5.72 4.78 20.65
CA TYR A 135 -5.61 4.17 19.31
C TYR A 135 -6.90 4.35 18.51
N ALA A 136 -8.05 4.10 19.15
CA ALA A 136 -9.34 4.22 18.49
C ALA A 136 -9.56 5.64 17.92
N ALA A 137 -9.18 6.66 18.68
CA ALA A 137 -9.25 8.05 18.24
C ALA A 137 -8.24 8.37 17.11
N ARG A 138 -6.99 7.88 17.23
CA ARG A 138 -5.90 8.19 16.30
C ARG A 138 -6.03 7.45 14.96
N TYR A 139 -6.64 6.27 14.96
CA TYR A 139 -6.87 5.46 13.77
C TYR A 139 -8.25 5.69 13.14
N ALA A 140 -8.95 6.76 13.50
CA ALA A 140 -10.19 7.13 12.82
C ALA A 140 -9.88 7.63 11.38
N PRO A 141 -10.60 7.15 10.36
CA PRO A 141 -10.48 7.68 9.01
C PRO A 141 -10.89 9.17 8.96
N LEU A 142 -10.24 9.96 8.10
CA LEU A 142 -10.65 11.33 7.85
C LEU A 142 -12.01 11.37 7.14
N ALA A 143 -12.88 12.32 7.49
CA ALA A 143 -14.22 12.43 6.91
C ALA A 143 -14.19 12.56 5.38
N GLU A 144 -13.24 13.32 4.84
CA GLU A 144 -13.07 13.49 3.39
C GLU A 144 -12.66 12.19 2.68
N VAL A 145 -11.88 11.31 3.34
CA VAL A 145 -11.54 9.97 2.83
C VAL A 145 -12.79 9.10 2.82
N VAL A 146 -13.58 9.11 3.90
CA VAL A 146 -14.83 8.35 3.98
C VAL A 146 -15.80 8.78 2.88
N ASN A 147 -15.95 10.08 2.67
CA ASN A 147 -16.81 10.64 1.62
C ASN A 147 -16.32 10.22 0.21
N ALA A 148 -15.02 10.30 -0.04
CA ALA A 148 -14.44 9.88 -1.33
C ALA A 148 -14.60 8.38 -1.61
N LEU A 149 -14.63 7.53 -0.58
CA LEU A 149 -14.87 6.09 -0.70
C LEU A 149 -16.32 5.74 -1.06
N ALA A 150 -17.27 6.64 -0.81
CA ALA A 150 -18.66 6.46 -1.21
C ALA A 150 -18.87 6.58 -2.73
N ASP A 151 -17.91 7.18 -3.47
CA ASP A 151 -17.93 7.27 -4.92
C ASP A 151 -17.57 5.91 -5.55
N ASP A 152 -18.38 5.43 -6.49
CA ASP A 152 -18.17 4.14 -7.19
C ASP A 152 -16.82 3.99 -7.86
N ARG A 153 -16.19 5.09 -8.29
CA ARG A 153 -14.85 5.10 -8.89
C ARG A 153 -13.77 4.58 -7.95
N ASN A 154 -13.99 4.70 -6.64
CA ASN A 154 -13.04 4.32 -5.60
C ASN A 154 -13.31 2.93 -4.99
N ARG A 155 -14.36 2.24 -5.41
CA ARG A 155 -14.78 0.94 -4.85
C ARG A 155 -13.88 -0.23 -5.19
N GLY A 156 -12.93 -0.09 -6.13
CA GLY A 156 -12.05 -1.18 -6.58
C GLY A 156 -11.24 -1.89 -5.48
N PHE A 157 -11.25 -1.34 -4.25
CA PHE A 157 -10.67 -1.89 -3.03
C PHE A 157 -11.61 -1.76 -1.82
N ALA A 158 -12.92 -1.75 -2.05
CA ALA A 158 -13.86 -1.77 -0.94
C ALA A 158 -13.78 -3.12 -0.21
N PRO A 159 -13.95 -3.17 1.12
CA PRO A 159 -14.00 -4.42 1.86
C PRO A 159 -15.04 -5.36 1.24
N GLY A 160 -14.64 -6.56 0.83
CA GLY A 160 -15.53 -7.58 0.28
C GLY A 160 -15.78 -7.54 -1.23
N VAL A 161 -15.18 -6.62 -1.99
CA VAL A 161 -15.23 -6.63 -3.46
C VAL A 161 -14.06 -7.44 -4.01
N GLU A 162 -14.34 -8.53 -4.72
CA GLU A 162 -13.31 -9.27 -5.45
C GLU A 162 -12.77 -8.41 -6.60
N PRO A 163 -11.43 -8.39 -6.83
CA PRO A 163 -10.85 -7.66 -7.93
C PRO A 163 -11.32 -8.27 -9.26
N ARG A 164 -11.66 -7.40 -10.23
CA ARG A 164 -11.87 -7.85 -11.61
C ARG A 164 -10.58 -8.48 -12.13
N GLU A 165 -10.67 -9.61 -12.80
CA GLU A 165 -9.54 -10.28 -13.42
C GLU A 165 -8.71 -9.30 -14.28
N PRO A 166 -7.36 -9.37 -14.20
CA PRO A 166 -6.51 -8.53 -15.03
C PRO A 166 -6.74 -8.86 -16.50
N ARG A 167 -6.96 -7.83 -17.33
CA ARG A 167 -6.94 -8.00 -18.78
C ARG A 167 -5.59 -8.57 -19.20
N ALA A 168 -5.60 -9.61 -20.03
CA ALA A 168 -4.40 -10.24 -20.57
C ALA A 168 -3.44 -9.17 -21.12
N ILE A 169 -2.19 -9.20 -20.64
CA ILE A 169 -1.12 -8.37 -21.19
C ILE A 169 -0.83 -8.92 -22.58
N SER A 170 -1.23 -8.22 -23.65
CA SER A 170 -0.81 -8.55 -24.99
C SER A 170 0.71 -8.42 -25.06
N ARG A 171 1.41 -9.53 -25.27
CA ARG A 171 2.84 -9.51 -25.60
C ARG A 171 2.97 -8.72 -26.90
N GLY A 172 3.67 -7.60 -26.84
CA GLY A 172 4.07 -6.84 -28.02
C GLY A 172 4.75 -7.79 -29.01
N ALA A 173 4.32 -7.77 -30.26
CA ALA A 173 4.90 -8.57 -31.32
C ALA A 173 6.41 -8.27 -31.40
N THR A 174 7.21 -9.28 -31.15
CA THR A 174 8.64 -9.25 -31.47
C THR A 174 8.78 -9.07 -32.97
N ALA A 175 9.41 -7.99 -33.38
CA ALA A 175 9.86 -7.78 -34.75
C ALA A 175 10.65 -9.02 -35.20
N ARG A 176 10.23 -9.66 -36.26
CA ARG A 176 11.01 -10.69 -36.94
C ARG A 176 12.16 -9.96 -37.65
N ASP A 177 13.37 -10.19 -37.20
CA ASP A 177 14.56 -9.89 -38.00
C ASP A 177 14.53 -10.80 -39.22
N ASP A 178 14.24 -10.18 -40.34
CA ASP A 178 14.41 -10.75 -41.66
C ASP A 178 15.90 -10.62 -42.02
N ALA A 179 16.68 -11.65 -41.66
CA ALA A 179 18.05 -11.79 -42.10
C ALA A 179 18.04 -12.67 -43.34
N GLY A 180 18.05 -12.01 -44.51
CA GLY A 180 18.20 -12.65 -45.80
C GLY A 180 19.47 -13.49 -45.90
N ASP A 181 19.32 -14.69 -46.37
CA ASP A 181 20.38 -15.58 -46.82
C ASP A 181 20.88 -15.12 -48.20
N PRO A 182 22.17 -14.91 -48.39
CA PRO A 182 22.79 -14.94 -49.73
C PRO A 182 23.65 -16.18 -49.89
N ARG A 183 23.12 -17.19 -50.60
CA ARG A 183 23.84 -18.20 -51.41
C ARG A 183 25.05 -18.93 -50.80
#